data_e87a58cec58ec4e3507f73f9b328f1c4
#
_entry.id   e87a58cec58ec4e3507f73f9b328f1c4
#
_cell.length_a   1.000
_cell.length_b   1.000
_cell.length_c   1.000
_cell.angle_alpha   90.00
_cell.angle_beta   90.00
_cell.angle_gamma   90.00
#
_symmetry.space_group_name_H-M   'P 1'
#
loop_
_entity.id
_entity.type
_entity.pdbx_description
1 polymer ?
#
loop_
_entity_poly.entity_id
_entity_poly.type
_entity_poly.pdbx_seq_one_letter_code
_entity_poly.pdbx_strand_id
1 'polypeptide(L)'
;MGASLIEVRGRGASMREAYNNAVEDATYEQGNDPYNGTISTTNGIVDVTKEFRASGKSMDEYVDYLYENSKLQKWGPALGICVSEPIVNTNKIKTQVATTPQKGTRTWKTVYQVKVYNGEVIASSEFQIDAIKKGREYTERTKEATSVHISKQLVGSKTLVSEITYKKADKECPGFYHFIALAAE
;
A
#
# COMPACT_ATOMS: atom_id res chain seq x y z
N MET A 1 1.89 34.85 -12.89
CA MET A 1 1.68 33.54 -12.26
C MET A 1 2.97 32.75 -12.43
N GLY A 2 3.74 32.65 -11.35
CA GLY A 2 5.04 31.99 -11.29
C GLY A 2 4.93 30.47 -11.13
N ALA A 3 6.05 29.81 -11.18
CA ALA A 3 6.23 28.42 -10.72
C ALA A 3 7.64 28.31 -10.15
N SER A 4 7.77 27.74 -8.97
CA SER A 4 9.06 27.47 -8.34
C SER A 4 9.38 25.98 -8.35
N LEU A 5 10.66 25.68 -8.51
CA LEU A 5 11.17 24.33 -8.28
C LEU A 5 11.14 24.04 -6.78
N ILE A 6 10.52 22.93 -6.44
CA ILE A 6 10.47 22.47 -5.05
C ILE A 6 11.04 21.07 -4.93
N GLU A 7 11.67 20.85 -3.80
CA GLU A 7 12.18 19.55 -3.38
C GLU A 7 11.65 19.23 -1.99
N VAL A 8 10.95 18.11 -1.84
CA VAL A 8 10.33 17.70 -0.59
C VAL A 8 10.74 16.29 -0.23
N ARG A 9 11.11 16.07 1.03
CA ARG A 9 11.43 14.75 1.56
C ARG A 9 10.25 14.19 2.33
N GLY A 10 9.84 12.96 2.01
CA GLY A 10 8.74 12.29 2.70
C GLY A 10 9.14 10.92 3.24
N ARG A 11 8.38 10.48 4.24
CA ARG A 11 8.53 9.15 4.86
C ARG A 11 7.21 8.42 4.79
N GLY A 12 7.25 7.12 4.49
CA GLY A 12 6.05 6.29 4.45
C GLY A 12 6.34 4.83 4.15
N ALA A 13 5.35 3.98 4.32
CA ALA A 13 5.43 2.58 3.95
C ALA A 13 5.43 2.36 2.43
N SER A 14 5.07 3.40 1.67
CA SER A 14 5.13 3.45 0.22
C SER A 14 5.36 4.90 -0.24
N MET A 15 5.81 5.06 -1.49
CA MET A 15 5.98 6.39 -2.10
C MET A 15 4.67 7.20 -2.08
N ARG A 16 3.54 6.55 -2.34
CA ARG A 16 2.22 7.22 -2.30
C ARG A 16 1.86 7.72 -0.90
N GLU A 17 2.11 6.92 0.13
CA GLU A 17 1.87 7.33 1.51
C GLU A 17 2.80 8.49 1.90
N ALA A 18 4.09 8.40 1.57
CA ALA A 18 5.04 9.47 1.81
C ALA A 18 4.65 10.80 1.10
N TYR A 19 4.15 10.70 -0.13
CA TYR A 19 3.64 11.86 -0.87
C TYR A 19 2.39 12.44 -0.20
N ASN A 20 1.42 11.61 0.16
CA ASN A 20 0.18 12.09 0.81
C ASN A 20 0.49 12.78 2.13
N ASN A 21 1.40 12.23 2.93
CA ASN A 21 1.85 12.86 4.18
C ASN A 21 2.48 14.22 3.90
N ALA A 22 3.36 14.32 2.90
CA ALA A 22 4.00 15.58 2.53
C ALA A 22 2.99 16.64 2.02
N VAL A 23 1.96 16.22 1.28
CA VAL A 23 0.86 17.11 0.85
C VAL A 23 0.03 17.56 2.04
N GLU A 24 -0.28 16.66 2.97
CA GLU A 24 -1.05 16.96 4.18
C GLU A 24 -0.30 17.96 5.07
N ASP A 25 0.99 17.72 5.30
CA ASP A 25 1.87 18.62 6.06
C ASP A 25 1.94 20.01 5.42
N ALA A 26 2.16 20.07 4.09
CA ALA A 26 2.20 21.34 3.35
C ALA A 26 0.86 22.09 3.40
N THR A 27 -0.25 21.36 3.30
CA THR A 27 -1.59 21.95 3.40
C THR A 27 -1.88 22.48 4.81
N TYR A 28 -1.40 21.78 5.82
CA TYR A 28 -1.53 22.21 7.21
C TYR A 28 -0.74 23.50 7.49
N GLU A 29 0.49 23.59 6.95
CA GLU A 29 1.39 24.73 7.19
C GLU A 29 1.07 25.96 6.35
N GLN A 30 0.71 25.78 5.07
CA GLN A 30 0.55 26.86 4.09
C GLN A 30 -0.90 27.07 3.62
N GLY A 31 -1.82 26.24 4.12
CA GLY A 31 -3.21 26.29 3.71
C GLY A 31 -3.48 25.59 2.36
N ASN A 32 -4.73 25.66 1.94
CA ASN A 32 -5.22 24.98 0.73
C ASN A 32 -5.33 25.93 -0.48
N ASP A 33 -4.46 26.91 -0.58
CA ASP A 33 -4.40 27.81 -1.74
C ASP A 33 -3.73 27.09 -2.92
N PRO A 34 -4.35 27.07 -4.10
CA PRO A 34 -3.76 26.44 -5.29
C PRO A 34 -2.48 27.14 -5.81
N TYR A 35 -2.09 28.26 -5.24
CA TYR A 35 -0.89 29.02 -5.57
C TYR A 35 0.06 29.19 -4.37
N ASN A 36 0.05 28.25 -3.44
CA ASN A 36 0.87 28.35 -2.22
C ASN A 36 2.34 27.94 -2.40
N GLY A 37 2.77 27.60 -3.61
CA GLY A 37 4.16 27.30 -3.92
C GLY A 37 4.68 25.98 -3.29
N THR A 38 3.79 25.06 -2.90
CA THR A 38 4.17 23.81 -2.22
C THR A 38 3.78 22.56 -3.00
N ILE A 39 4.15 21.38 -2.48
CA ILE A 39 3.80 20.09 -3.05
C ILE A 39 2.27 19.85 -3.12
N SER A 40 1.49 20.56 -2.29
CA SER A 40 0.03 20.47 -2.32
C SER A 40 -0.59 20.99 -3.63
N THR A 41 0.15 21.78 -4.42
CA THR A 41 -0.29 22.27 -5.73
C THR A 41 -0.06 21.25 -6.86
N THR A 42 0.55 20.10 -6.58
CA THR A 42 0.85 19.07 -7.58
C THR A 42 -0.30 18.08 -7.77
N ASN A 43 -0.38 17.48 -8.95
CA ASN A 43 -1.44 16.51 -9.28
C ASN A 43 -0.92 15.07 -9.24
N GLY A 44 -0.66 14.57 -8.03
CA GLY A 44 -0.19 13.19 -7.81
C GLY A 44 1.32 13.02 -7.99
N ILE A 45 1.76 11.77 -8.15
CA ILE A 45 3.17 11.39 -8.26
C ILE A 45 3.43 10.46 -9.44
N VAL A 46 4.65 10.56 -9.98
CA VAL A 46 5.23 9.60 -10.94
C VAL A 46 6.54 9.08 -10.35
N ASP A 47 6.68 7.76 -10.28
CA ASP A 47 7.91 7.11 -9.79
C ASP A 47 8.98 7.12 -10.90
N VAL A 48 10.06 7.86 -10.66
CA VAL A 48 11.23 7.95 -11.57
C VAL A 48 12.48 7.33 -10.94
N THR A 49 12.32 6.48 -9.93
CA THR A 49 13.45 5.83 -9.23
C THR A 49 14.35 5.04 -10.16
N LYS A 50 13.77 4.35 -11.15
CA LYS A 50 14.52 3.55 -12.11
C LYS A 50 15.36 4.42 -13.04
N GLU A 51 14.77 5.50 -13.56
CA GLU A 51 15.44 6.46 -14.42
C GLU A 51 16.56 7.17 -13.67
N PHE A 52 16.31 7.59 -12.45
CA PHE A 52 17.31 8.20 -11.58
C PHE A 52 18.52 7.26 -11.38
N ARG A 53 18.28 6.01 -10.96
CA ARG A 53 19.34 5.02 -10.74
C ARG A 53 20.11 4.69 -12.01
N ALA A 54 19.43 4.64 -13.15
CA ALA A 54 20.04 4.38 -14.45
C ALA A 54 20.91 5.55 -14.94
N SER A 55 20.59 6.79 -14.54
CA SER A 55 21.32 7.98 -14.94
C SER A 55 22.72 8.07 -14.34
N GLY A 56 22.97 7.41 -13.19
CA GLY A 56 24.22 7.50 -12.43
C GLY A 56 24.56 8.88 -11.87
N LYS A 57 23.61 9.81 -11.92
CA LYS A 57 23.75 11.20 -11.43
C LYS A 57 23.54 11.26 -9.92
N SER A 58 24.15 12.26 -9.27
CA SER A 58 23.76 12.65 -7.93
C SER A 58 22.33 13.20 -7.90
N MET A 59 21.75 13.39 -6.72
CA MET A 59 20.39 13.93 -6.61
C MET A 59 20.31 15.34 -7.19
N ASP A 60 21.25 16.21 -6.85
CA ASP A 60 21.28 17.59 -7.31
C ASP A 60 21.44 17.68 -8.84
N GLU A 61 22.38 16.91 -9.42
CA GLU A 61 22.58 16.84 -10.88
C GLU A 61 21.33 16.28 -11.60
N TYR A 62 20.56 15.41 -10.94
CA TYR A 62 19.35 14.88 -11.54
C TYR A 62 18.19 15.88 -11.48
N VAL A 63 18.08 16.64 -10.40
CA VAL A 63 17.13 17.76 -10.27
C VAL A 63 17.37 18.80 -11.36
N ASP A 64 18.63 19.23 -11.53
CA ASP A 64 19.03 20.18 -12.57
C ASP A 64 18.68 19.64 -13.98
N TYR A 65 19.00 18.36 -14.23
CA TYR A 65 18.65 17.69 -15.49
C TYR A 65 17.14 17.70 -15.75
N LEU A 66 16.32 17.42 -14.74
CA LEU A 66 14.86 17.43 -14.88
C LEU A 66 14.32 18.83 -15.20
N TYR A 67 14.88 19.83 -14.54
CA TYR A 67 14.50 21.23 -14.74
C TYR A 67 14.90 21.75 -16.12
N GLU A 68 16.16 21.59 -16.50
CA GLU A 68 16.71 22.03 -17.80
C GLU A 68 16.01 21.36 -19.01
N ASN A 69 15.62 20.09 -18.87
CA ASN A 69 14.97 19.33 -19.92
C ASN A 69 13.43 19.43 -19.89
N SER A 70 12.88 20.38 -19.15
CA SER A 70 11.42 20.63 -19.05
C SER A 70 10.61 19.36 -18.73
N LYS A 71 11.16 18.48 -17.88
CA LYS A 71 10.48 17.27 -17.44
C LYS A 71 9.45 17.53 -16.34
N LEU A 72 9.57 18.69 -15.69
CA LEU A 72 8.65 19.15 -14.66
C LEU A 72 7.59 20.05 -15.29
N GLN A 73 6.36 19.89 -14.85
CA GLN A 73 5.22 20.68 -15.34
C GLN A 73 4.50 21.35 -14.17
N LYS A 74 4.20 22.63 -14.33
CA LYS A 74 3.29 23.35 -13.41
C LYS A 74 1.93 22.65 -13.42
N TRP A 75 1.35 22.42 -12.26
CA TRP A 75 0.13 21.63 -12.07
C TRP A 75 0.27 20.13 -12.45
N GLY A 76 1.46 19.70 -12.81
CA GLY A 76 1.76 18.32 -13.11
C GLY A 76 1.99 17.48 -11.85
N PRO A 77 2.24 16.19 -12.04
CA PRO A 77 2.62 15.32 -10.93
C PRO A 77 4.02 15.66 -10.41
N ALA A 78 4.23 15.43 -9.11
CA ALA A 78 5.58 15.40 -8.55
C ALA A 78 6.33 14.16 -9.03
N LEU A 79 7.63 14.28 -9.30
CA LEU A 79 8.50 13.16 -9.62
C LEU A 79 9.07 12.59 -8.31
N GLY A 80 8.75 11.34 -8.00
CA GLY A 80 9.17 10.66 -6.77
C GLY A 80 10.37 9.75 -7.00
N ILE A 81 11.34 9.83 -6.11
CA ILE A 81 12.53 8.96 -6.09
C ILE A 81 12.58 8.22 -4.76
N CYS A 82 12.66 6.89 -4.80
CA CYS A 82 12.90 6.09 -3.60
C CYS A 82 14.38 6.12 -3.25
N VAL A 83 14.71 6.83 -2.17
CA VAL A 83 16.07 6.93 -1.64
C VAL A 83 16.41 5.70 -0.81
N SER A 84 15.47 5.26 0.04
CA SER A 84 15.60 4.08 0.87
C SER A 84 14.27 3.34 0.94
N GLU A 85 14.30 2.05 0.63
CA GLU A 85 13.13 1.19 0.73
C GLU A 85 12.69 1.02 2.20
N PRO A 86 11.39 0.90 2.47
CA PRO A 86 10.92 0.57 3.80
C PRO A 86 11.35 -0.84 4.19
N ILE A 87 11.65 -1.06 5.46
CA ILE A 87 11.88 -2.41 5.96
C ILE A 87 10.55 -3.16 5.96
N VAL A 88 10.56 -4.31 5.31
CA VAL A 88 9.34 -5.12 5.15
C VAL A 88 9.42 -6.36 6.04
N ASN A 89 8.60 -6.39 7.06
CA ASN A 89 8.44 -7.57 7.91
C ASN A 89 7.56 -8.61 7.21
N THR A 90 8.08 -9.82 7.10
CA THR A 90 7.34 -10.96 6.54
C THR A 90 6.63 -11.69 7.66
N ASN A 91 5.30 -11.57 7.73
CA ASN A 91 4.48 -12.30 8.67
C ASN A 91 3.86 -13.53 7.98
N LYS A 92 3.92 -14.67 8.65
CA LYS A 92 3.31 -15.91 8.17
C LYS A 92 2.02 -16.17 8.93
N ILE A 93 0.90 -16.25 8.20
CA ILE A 93 -0.37 -16.69 8.78
C ILE A 93 -0.60 -18.13 8.35
N LYS A 94 -0.77 -19.02 9.32
CA LYS A 94 -1.20 -20.39 9.06
C LYS A 94 -2.73 -20.41 9.02
N THR A 95 -3.29 -20.71 7.88
CA THR A 95 -4.73 -20.89 7.71
C THR A 95 -5.03 -22.37 7.50
N GLN A 96 -5.92 -22.94 8.31
CA GLN A 96 -6.38 -24.32 8.13
C GLN A 96 -7.55 -24.35 7.15
N VAL A 97 -7.37 -25.02 6.04
CA VAL A 97 -8.43 -25.24 5.04
C VAL A 97 -8.73 -26.73 4.96
N ALA A 98 -9.96 -27.11 5.16
CA ALA A 98 -10.39 -28.51 5.10
C ALA A 98 -10.57 -28.95 3.63
N THR A 99 -9.96 -30.06 3.20
CA THR A 99 -9.86 -30.36 1.79
C THR A 99 -10.28 -31.72 1.29
N THR A 100 -10.45 -32.76 2.14
CA THR A 100 -10.83 -34.08 1.61
C THR A 100 -11.89 -34.78 2.45
N PRO A 101 -12.98 -35.30 1.84
CA PRO A 101 -13.99 -36.08 2.56
C PRO A 101 -13.47 -37.47 2.91
N GLN A 102 -13.74 -37.96 4.12
CA GLN A 102 -13.56 -39.37 4.47
C GLN A 102 -14.68 -40.20 3.80
N LYS A 103 -14.34 -41.42 3.34
CA LYS A 103 -15.32 -42.40 2.84
C LYS A 103 -16.25 -42.79 4.01
N GLY A 104 -17.56 -42.57 3.85
CA GLY A 104 -18.57 -43.18 4.73
C GLY A 104 -19.81 -42.36 5.07
N THR A 105 -19.70 -41.11 5.47
CA THR A 105 -20.86 -40.28 5.86
C THR A 105 -20.74 -38.87 5.27
N ARG A 106 -21.64 -38.57 4.33
CA ARG A 106 -21.72 -37.24 3.71
C ARG A 106 -22.53 -36.27 4.59
N THR A 107 -22.00 -35.90 5.73
CA THR A 107 -22.60 -34.85 6.55
C THR A 107 -21.99 -33.51 6.15
N TRP A 108 -22.84 -32.56 5.78
CA TRP A 108 -22.44 -31.22 5.43
C TRP A 108 -22.65 -30.28 6.62
N LYS A 109 -21.66 -29.46 6.94
CA LYS A 109 -21.81 -28.36 7.87
C LYS A 109 -21.65 -27.02 7.16
N THR A 110 -22.37 -26.04 7.68
CA THR A 110 -22.21 -24.64 7.22
C THR A 110 -20.93 -24.08 7.81
N VAL A 111 -20.14 -23.45 6.97
CA VAL A 111 -18.90 -22.78 7.36
C VAL A 111 -18.90 -21.38 6.79
N TYR A 112 -18.54 -20.40 7.60
CA TYR A 112 -18.37 -19.01 7.20
C TYR A 112 -16.91 -18.78 6.83
N GLN A 113 -16.66 -18.47 5.55
CA GLN A 113 -15.34 -18.21 4.99
C GLN A 113 -15.11 -16.70 4.91
N VAL A 114 -13.96 -16.26 5.40
CA VAL A 114 -13.51 -14.88 5.22
C VAL A 114 -12.64 -14.84 3.97
N LYS A 115 -13.02 -14.02 3.00
CA LYS A 115 -12.30 -13.86 1.73
C LYS A 115 -11.81 -12.43 1.56
N VAL A 116 -10.64 -12.29 0.96
CA VAL A 116 -10.13 -11.03 0.42
C VAL A 116 -10.65 -10.79 -0.99
N TYR A 117 -10.41 -9.60 -1.52
CA TYR A 117 -10.94 -9.17 -2.81
C TYR A 117 -10.59 -10.14 -3.99
N ASN A 118 -9.42 -10.76 -3.96
CA ASN A 118 -9.01 -11.75 -4.97
C ASN A 118 -9.73 -13.11 -4.85
N GLY A 119 -10.66 -13.27 -3.90
CA GLY A 119 -11.41 -14.49 -3.65
C GLY A 119 -10.71 -15.52 -2.76
N GLU A 120 -9.50 -15.23 -2.31
CA GLU A 120 -8.73 -16.11 -1.42
C GLU A 120 -9.38 -16.22 -0.04
N VAL A 121 -9.44 -17.43 0.51
CA VAL A 121 -9.99 -17.70 1.84
C VAL A 121 -8.87 -17.56 2.88
N ILE A 122 -8.96 -16.54 3.70
CA ILE A 122 -7.95 -16.23 4.73
C ILE A 122 -8.30 -16.82 6.12
N ALA A 123 -9.57 -17.09 6.36
CA ALA A 123 -10.03 -17.73 7.57
C ALA A 123 -11.37 -18.43 7.36
N SER A 124 -11.71 -19.36 8.25
CA SER A 124 -13.03 -19.98 8.30
C SER A 124 -13.48 -20.22 9.73
N SER A 125 -14.79 -20.24 9.98
CA SER A 125 -15.40 -20.56 11.27
C SER A 125 -16.76 -21.23 11.07
N GLU A 126 -17.18 -22.04 12.05
CA GLU A 126 -18.53 -22.58 12.10
C GLU A 126 -19.54 -21.53 12.58
N PHE A 127 -19.06 -20.45 13.21
CA PHE A 127 -19.88 -19.36 13.70
C PHE A 127 -19.64 -18.08 12.90
N GLN A 128 -20.72 -17.42 12.50
CA GLN A 128 -20.66 -16.19 11.71
C GLN A 128 -19.93 -15.06 12.46
N ILE A 129 -20.19 -14.93 13.77
CA ILE A 129 -19.59 -13.89 14.60
C ILE A 129 -18.05 -14.02 14.62
N ASP A 130 -17.54 -15.24 14.76
CA ASP A 130 -16.09 -15.49 14.76
C ASP A 130 -15.46 -15.20 13.40
N ALA A 131 -16.17 -15.54 12.31
CA ALA A 131 -15.70 -15.21 10.97
C ALA A 131 -15.63 -13.70 10.77
N ILE A 132 -16.64 -12.94 11.19
CA ILE A 132 -16.66 -11.47 11.13
C ILE A 132 -15.51 -10.89 11.96
N LYS A 133 -15.28 -11.40 13.17
CA LYS A 133 -14.18 -10.95 14.04
C LYS A 133 -12.82 -11.17 13.37
N LYS A 134 -12.57 -12.36 12.84
CA LYS A 134 -11.32 -12.68 12.11
C LYS A 134 -11.14 -11.80 10.87
N GLY A 135 -12.22 -11.50 10.13
CA GLY A 135 -12.17 -10.59 9.00
C GLY A 135 -11.77 -9.17 9.40
N ARG A 136 -12.35 -8.65 10.48
CA ARG A 136 -11.99 -7.32 11.02
C ARG A 136 -10.53 -7.26 11.47
N GLU A 137 -10.08 -8.24 12.24
CA GLU A 137 -8.69 -8.34 12.70
C GLU A 137 -7.71 -8.38 11.51
N TYR A 138 -8.06 -9.09 10.45
CA TYR A 138 -7.26 -9.13 9.22
C TYR A 138 -7.24 -7.76 8.53
N THR A 139 -8.42 -7.13 8.33
CA THR A 139 -8.55 -5.81 7.69
C THR A 139 -7.80 -4.73 8.47
N GLU A 140 -7.90 -4.72 9.80
CA GLU A 140 -7.16 -3.76 10.63
C GLU A 140 -5.65 -3.90 10.47
N ARG A 141 -5.18 -5.13 10.31
CA ARG A 141 -3.76 -5.45 10.21
C ARG A 141 -3.19 -5.20 8.81
N THR A 142 -3.93 -5.56 7.74
CA THR A 142 -3.43 -5.51 6.35
C THR A 142 -3.95 -4.34 5.56
N LYS A 143 -5.01 -3.68 6.05
CA LYS A 143 -5.79 -2.65 5.33
C LYS A 143 -6.50 -3.18 4.07
N GLU A 144 -6.54 -4.49 3.87
CA GLU A 144 -7.30 -5.12 2.80
C GLU A 144 -8.75 -5.37 3.23
N ALA A 145 -9.68 -5.08 2.35
CA ALA A 145 -11.09 -5.35 2.60
C ALA A 145 -11.38 -6.86 2.59
N THR A 146 -12.18 -7.32 3.54
CA THR A 146 -12.62 -8.70 3.63
C THR A 146 -14.14 -8.82 3.54
N SER A 147 -14.61 -9.97 3.08
CA SER A 147 -16.02 -10.33 3.04
C SER A 147 -16.24 -11.71 3.66
N VAL A 148 -17.41 -11.92 4.28
CA VAL A 148 -17.78 -13.21 4.87
C VAL A 148 -18.76 -13.93 3.94
N HIS A 149 -18.38 -15.10 3.49
CA HIS A 149 -19.17 -15.96 2.61
C HIS A 149 -19.62 -17.22 3.32
N ILE A 150 -20.84 -17.66 3.05
CA ILE A 150 -21.37 -18.93 3.53
C ILE A 150 -20.96 -20.03 2.55
N SER A 151 -20.34 -21.08 3.05
CA SER A 151 -20.04 -22.28 2.28
C SER A 151 -20.49 -23.54 3.00
N LYS A 152 -20.75 -24.60 2.27
CA LYS A 152 -21.02 -25.93 2.82
C LYS A 152 -19.76 -26.76 2.78
N GLN A 153 -19.38 -27.39 3.88
CA GLN A 153 -18.20 -28.20 3.99
C GLN A 153 -18.56 -29.62 4.44
N LEU A 154 -17.96 -30.63 3.82
CA LEU A 154 -18.12 -32.03 4.23
C LEU A 154 -17.42 -32.26 5.57
N VAL A 155 -18.16 -32.87 6.51
CA VAL A 155 -17.60 -33.26 7.82
C VAL A 155 -16.63 -34.43 7.61
N GLY A 156 -15.46 -34.39 8.28
CA GLY A 156 -14.44 -35.43 8.18
C GLY A 156 -13.40 -35.23 7.09
N SER A 157 -13.34 -34.05 6.47
CA SER A 157 -12.28 -33.71 5.52
C SER A 157 -10.94 -33.41 6.22
N LYS A 158 -9.83 -33.80 5.58
CA LYS A 158 -8.49 -33.44 6.06
C LYS A 158 -8.28 -31.94 5.96
N THR A 159 -7.67 -31.37 7.00
CA THR A 159 -7.30 -29.94 7.01
C THR A 159 -5.97 -29.75 6.30
N LEU A 160 -5.94 -28.98 5.23
CA LEU A 160 -4.71 -28.42 4.67
C LEU A 160 -4.40 -27.13 5.41
N VAL A 161 -3.14 -27.00 5.82
CA VAL A 161 -2.63 -25.73 6.35
C VAL A 161 -1.96 -24.99 5.21
N SER A 162 -2.57 -23.88 4.77
CA SER A 162 -1.90 -22.96 3.86
C SER A 162 -1.23 -21.86 4.67
N GLU A 163 0.05 -21.59 4.38
CA GLU A 163 0.76 -20.44 4.94
C GLU A 163 0.60 -19.27 3.97
N ILE A 164 -0.09 -18.22 4.41
CA ILE A 164 -0.13 -16.96 3.68
C ILE A 164 0.99 -16.07 4.22
N THR A 165 1.91 -15.75 3.35
CA THR A 165 2.98 -14.79 3.63
C THR A 165 2.53 -13.42 3.12
N TYR A 166 2.41 -12.45 4.00
CA TYR A 166 2.16 -11.07 3.60
C TYR A 166 3.32 -10.18 4.04
N LYS A 167 3.61 -9.19 3.22
CA LYS A 167 4.65 -8.20 3.49
C LYS A 167 3.98 -6.96 4.05
N LYS A 168 4.40 -6.52 5.22
CA LYS A 168 3.97 -5.27 5.83
C LYS A 168 5.20 -4.40 6.06
N ALA A 169 5.13 -3.17 5.59
CA ALA A 169 6.17 -2.20 5.91
C ALA A 169 6.19 -1.95 7.43
N ASP A 170 7.39 -1.92 7.99
CA ASP A 170 7.59 -1.60 9.40
C ASP A 170 7.29 -0.12 9.62
N LYS A 171 6.40 0.19 10.57
CA LYS A 171 6.06 1.58 10.89
C LYS A 171 7.24 2.34 11.53
N GLU A 172 8.12 1.61 12.21
CA GLU A 172 9.31 2.19 12.86
C GLU A 172 10.45 2.41 11.86
N CYS A 173 10.41 1.71 10.72
CA CYS A 173 11.41 1.80 9.65
C CYS A 173 10.76 2.11 8.30
N PRO A 174 10.15 3.31 8.15
CA PRO A 174 9.53 3.73 6.90
C PRO A 174 10.58 3.93 5.80
N GLY A 175 10.15 3.84 4.55
CA GLY A 175 10.96 4.25 3.42
C GLY A 175 11.16 5.76 3.39
N PHE A 176 12.24 6.20 2.73
CA PHE A 176 12.54 7.60 2.48
C PHE A 176 12.41 7.90 0.99
N TYR A 177 11.70 8.97 0.69
CA TYR A 177 11.40 9.40 -0.67
C TYR A 177 11.72 10.86 -0.85
N HIS A 178 12.19 11.22 -2.05
CA HIS A 178 12.45 12.57 -2.48
C HIS A 178 11.46 12.93 -3.59
N PHE A 179 10.75 14.03 -3.46
CA PHE A 179 9.78 14.52 -4.43
C PHE A 179 10.27 15.82 -5.03
N ILE A 180 10.21 15.93 -6.36
CA ILE A 180 10.66 17.05 -7.14
C ILE A 180 9.48 17.53 -7.99
N ALA A 181 9.15 18.80 -7.95
CA ALA A 181 8.05 19.34 -8.73
C ALA A 181 8.23 20.82 -9.10
N LEU A 182 7.42 21.32 -10.03
CA LEU A 182 7.16 22.74 -10.22
C LEU A 182 5.86 23.11 -9.53
N ALA A 183 5.97 23.74 -8.37
CA ALA A 183 4.84 24.24 -7.62
C ALA A 183 4.29 25.53 -8.22
N ALA A 184 2.98 25.73 -8.15
CA ALA A 184 2.33 26.95 -8.62
C ALA A 184 2.44 28.05 -7.55
N GLU A 185 2.85 29.25 -7.98
CA GLU A 185 2.88 30.50 -7.23
C GLU A 185 1.96 31.55 -7.85
#